data_20f4e27ea62822637fe35c586b4d8726
#
_entry.id   20f4e27ea62822637fe35c586b4d8726
#
_cell.length_a   1.000
_cell.length_b   1.000
_cell.length_c   1.000
_cell.angle_alpha   90.00
_cell.angle_beta   90.00
_cell.angle_gamma   90.00
#
_symmetry.space_group_name_H-M   'P 1'
#
loop_
_entity.id
_entity.type
_entity.pdbx_description
1 polymer ?
#
loop_
_entity_poly.entity_id
_entity_poly.type
_entity_poly.pdbx_seq_one_letter_code
_entity_poly.pdbx_strand_id
1 'polypeptide(L)'
;MSHPSKGSDPKPSPKPTARPIGDGSTSFTGKQPHQPGKPVPLEPGQTPPQFVIFSWDGAGEVGNGLFPRFLDLARKHDAHMTFFLSGLYLLPESKKRLYDPPNNPRGASDIGYLTDEHVKATLANVRRAWLEGHEIGTHFNGHFCGGYGTVAHWTPAQWRSEIQQAKAFVKEWRTNTGWTDLPSLPFDYDKELIGGRTPCLLGQDNLLPTARELGWRYDASSPGGRQVWPRKTKGIWDLPLQAIPFPGRGFEVLSMDYNMLANQSINSTNAPAYRYPAWREQAAGAYIAGFQRAYETNRAPFFVGNHFEHWNGGIYMDAVEQAFTHIAREREKGADIRMVSFRQFVDWMDVQKPEVLENLRTLDVGQRPAGGWNTFLRTPSTPPSAPTSTSSSNAA
;
A
#
# COMPACT_ATOMS: atom_id res chain seq x y z
N MET A 1 6.87 65.62 -12.99
CA MET A 1 6.71 64.61 -11.93
C MET A 1 5.66 63.65 -12.41
N SER A 2 6.09 62.47 -12.90
CA SER A 2 5.21 61.46 -13.44
C SER A 2 4.97 60.38 -12.37
N HIS A 3 3.71 60.12 -12.05
CA HIS A 3 3.33 59.06 -11.11
C HIS A 3 3.42 57.70 -11.81
N PRO A 4 4.00 56.65 -11.16
CA PRO A 4 3.95 55.32 -11.69
C PRO A 4 2.56 54.70 -11.45
N SER A 5 1.99 54.13 -12.52
CA SER A 5 0.75 53.37 -12.46
C SER A 5 0.92 52.11 -11.66
N LYS A 6 0.05 51.90 -10.64
CA LYS A 6 -0.06 50.65 -9.92
C LYS A 6 -0.53 49.53 -10.88
N GLY A 7 0.36 48.54 -11.11
CA GLY A 7 -0.02 47.32 -11.77
C GLY A 7 -1.03 46.54 -10.91
N SER A 8 -2.15 46.18 -11.52
CA SER A 8 -3.16 45.33 -10.91
C SER A 8 -2.60 43.91 -10.75
N ASP A 9 -2.57 43.39 -9.53
CA ASP A 9 -2.25 42.00 -9.25
C ASP A 9 -3.17 41.06 -10.06
N PRO A 10 -2.64 39.98 -10.61
CA PRO A 10 -3.44 39.04 -11.37
C PRO A 10 -4.48 38.38 -10.43
N LYS A 11 -5.74 38.48 -10.82
CA LYS A 11 -6.88 37.87 -10.15
C LYS A 11 -6.62 36.37 -10.00
N PRO A 12 -6.72 35.78 -8.81
CA PRO A 12 -6.48 34.36 -8.63
C PRO A 12 -7.43 33.54 -9.51
N SER A 13 -6.88 32.59 -10.25
CA SER A 13 -7.66 31.67 -11.09
C SER A 13 -8.71 30.97 -10.24
N PRO A 14 -9.96 30.83 -10.71
CA PRO A 14 -11.01 30.17 -9.96
C PRO A 14 -10.58 28.72 -9.66
N LYS A 15 -10.67 28.32 -8.39
CA LYS A 15 -10.44 26.92 -8.00
C LYS A 15 -11.39 26.03 -8.81
N PRO A 16 -10.91 24.89 -9.34
CA PRO A 16 -11.77 23.98 -10.09
C PRO A 16 -12.97 23.60 -9.20
N THR A 17 -14.17 23.83 -9.70
CA THR A 17 -15.40 23.48 -8.98
C THR A 17 -15.49 21.95 -8.95
N ALA A 18 -15.61 21.36 -7.77
CA ALA A 18 -15.83 19.93 -7.60
C ALA A 18 -17.09 19.50 -8.36
N ARG A 19 -16.98 18.46 -9.21
CA ARG A 19 -18.14 17.90 -9.92
C ARG A 19 -18.62 16.66 -9.17
N PRO A 20 -19.84 16.66 -8.62
CA PRO A 20 -20.41 15.47 -7.99
C PRO A 20 -20.48 14.29 -8.97
N ILE A 21 -20.27 13.08 -8.45
CA ILE A 21 -20.41 11.81 -9.17
C ILE A 21 -21.54 11.04 -8.51
N GLY A 22 -22.46 10.47 -9.30
CA GLY A 22 -23.59 9.71 -8.80
C GLY A 22 -24.44 10.50 -7.82
N ASP A 23 -24.65 9.99 -6.60
CA ASP A 23 -25.43 10.63 -5.53
C ASP A 23 -24.66 11.77 -4.81
N GLY A 24 -23.47 12.10 -5.25
CA GLY A 24 -22.62 13.12 -4.64
C GLY A 24 -21.77 12.61 -3.46
N SER A 25 -21.76 11.32 -3.18
CA SER A 25 -20.85 10.70 -2.19
C SER A 25 -19.39 10.90 -2.56
N THR A 26 -19.11 10.90 -3.86
CA THR A 26 -17.81 11.21 -4.43
C THR A 26 -17.91 12.37 -5.42
N SER A 27 -16.76 12.97 -5.74
CA SER A 27 -16.70 14.07 -6.68
C SER A 27 -15.34 14.05 -7.42
N PHE A 28 -15.33 14.58 -8.63
CA PHE A 28 -14.09 14.77 -9.35
C PHE A 28 -13.59 16.21 -9.14
N THR A 29 -12.40 16.33 -8.52
CA THR A 29 -11.79 17.64 -8.22
C THR A 29 -10.57 17.95 -9.08
N GLY A 30 -10.24 17.09 -10.05
CA GLY A 30 -9.04 17.21 -10.88
C GLY A 30 -7.90 16.31 -10.43
N LYS A 31 -6.68 16.76 -10.63
CA LYS A 31 -5.49 16.00 -10.22
C LYS A 31 -5.37 15.99 -8.70
N GLN A 32 -4.94 14.85 -8.18
CA GLN A 32 -4.62 14.74 -6.76
C GLN A 32 -3.47 15.69 -6.39
N PRO A 33 -3.64 16.47 -5.29
CA PRO A 33 -2.57 17.34 -4.78
C PRO A 33 -1.36 16.57 -4.27
N HIS A 34 -0.25 17.26 -4.09
CA HIS A 34 0.97 16.75 -3.46
C HIS A 34 1.58 15.52 -4.13
N GLN A 35 1.38 15.35 -5.43
CA GLN A 35 1.97 14.23 -6.15
C GLN A 35 3.45 14.50 -6.48
N PRO A 36 4.31 13.45 -6.48
CA PRO A 36 5.69 13.59 -6.91
C PRO A 36 5.76 14.02 -8.38
N GLY A 37 6.93 14.51 -8.79
CA GLY A 37 7.21 14.80 -10.18
C GLY A 37 6.99 13.59 -11.10
N LYS A 38 6.83 13.84 -12.40
CA LYS A 38 6.65 12.78 -13.40
C LYS A 38 7.82 11.79 -13.30
N PRO A 39 7.54 10.48 -13.19
CA PRO A 39 8.60 9.47 -13.13
C PRO A 39 9.37 9.42 -14.46
N VAL A 40 10.67 9.14 -14.36
CA VAL A 40 11.56 9.03 -15.50
C VAL A 40 12.24 7.67 -15.53
N PRO A 41 12.57 7.13 -16.73
CA PRO A 41 13.35 5.91 -16.85
C PRO A 41 14.73 6.03 -16.18
N LEU A 42 15.18 4.92 -15.59
CA LEU A 42 16.52 4.80 -15.03
C LEU A 42 17.53 4.72 -16.16
N GLU A 43 18.57 5.54 -16.08
CA GLU A 43 19.66 5.53 -17.06
C GLU A 43 20.80 4.59 -16.62
N PRO A 44 21.58 4.05 -17.57
CA PRO A 44 22.75 3.23 -17.25
C PRO A 44 23.72 3.95 -16.30
N GLY A 45 24.12 3.25 -15.25
CA GLY A 45 25.01 3.77 -14.20
C GLY A 45 24.35 4.58 -13.10
N GLN A 46 23.01 4.75 -13.15
CA GLN A 46 22.26 5.34 -12.04
C GLN A 46 21.96 4.29 -10.97
N THR A 47 22.07 4.70 -9.72
CA THR A 47 21.54 3.93 -8.59
C THR A 47 20.02 4.10 -8.54
N PRO A 48 19.24 3.03 -8.47
CA PRO A 48 17.78 3.16 -8.26
C PRO A 48 17.49 3.88 -6.96
N PRO A 49 16.43 4.68 -6.89
CA PRO A 49 15.94 5.19 -5.61
C PRO A 49 15.57 4.05 -4.68
N GLN A 50 15.72 4.23 -3.38
CA GLN A 50 15.14 3.33 -2.40
C GLN A 50 13.68 3.70 -2.18
N PHE A 51 12.76 2.91 -2.71
CA PHE A 51 11.34 3.06 -2.45
C PHE A 51 10.97 2.41 -1.12
N VAL A 52 10.17 3.12 -0.34
CA VAL A 52 9.61 2.63 0.92
C VAL A 52 8.12 2.95 0.93
N ILE A 53 7.30 1.91 1.05
CA ILE A 53 5.84 2.03 1.02
C ILE A 53 5.27 1.51 2.33
N PHE A 54 4.66 2.40 3.11
CA PHE A 54 3.86 2.06 4.28
C PHE A 54 2.40 1.94 3.86
N SER A 55 1.76 0.85 4.26
CA SER A 55 0.35 0.59 3.95
C SER A 55 -0.43 0.20 5.21
N TRP A 56 -1.74 0.44 5.17
CA TRP A 56 -2.65 0.27 6.31
C TRP A 56 -3.84 -0.56 5.89
N ASP A 57 -4.02 -1.72 6.52
CA ASP A 57 -5.12 -2.63 6.23
C ASP A 57 -6.35 -2.25 7.05
N GLY A 58 -7.51 -2.22 6.40
CA GLY A 58 -8.76 -1.87 7.04
C GLY A 58 -8.83 -0.41 7.51
N ALA A 59 -8.27 0.52 6.75
CA ALA A 59 -8.09 1.93 7.10
C ALA A 59 -9.38 2.64 7.52
N GLY A 60 -9.81 2.43 8.74
CA GLY A 60 -10.96 3.09 9.38
C GLY A 60 -10.57 3.82 10.65
N GLU A 61 -11.34 4.81 11.06
CA GLU A 61 -11.19 5.48 12.35
C GLU A 61 -12.14 4.85 13.35
N VAL A 62 -11.57 4.13 14.30
CA VAL A 62 -12.34 3.40 15.33
C VAL A 62 -12.37 4.14 16.69
N GLY A 63 -12.01 5.42 16.69
CA GLY A 63 -11.99 6.24 17.90
C GLY A 63 -10.69 6.17 18.68
N ASN A 64 -9.65 5.53 18.14
CA ASN A 64 -8.34 5.44 18.80
C ASN A 64 -7.33 6.51 18.36
N GLY A 65 -7.69 7.37 17.41
CA GLY A 65 -6.85 8.47 16.93
C GLY A 65 -5.64 8.06 16.08
N LEU A 66 -5.53 6.79 15.70
CA LEU A 66 -4.36 6.30 14.98
C LEU A 66 -4.34 6.76 13.51
N PHE A 67 -5.48 6.78 12.85
CA PHE A 67 -5.56 7.26 11.46
C PHE A 67 -5.02 8.70 11.33
N PRO A 68 -5.56 9.70 12.06
CA PRO A 68 -5.02 11.06 12.00
C PRO A 68 -3.57 11.17 12.50
N ARG A 69 -3.14 10.36 13.49
CA ARG A 69 -1.75 10.34 13.96
C ARG A 69 -0.78 10.07 12.82
N PHE A 70 -1.05 9.05 12.01
CA PHE A 70 -0.16 8.68 10.91
C PHE A 70 -0.29 9.59 9.70
N LEU A 71 -1.45 10.22 9.46
CA LEU A 71 -1.55 11.31 8.50
C LEU A 71 -0.69 12.51 8.91
N ASP A 72 -0.70 12.88 10.18
CA ASP A 72 0.15 13.96 10.71
C ASP A 72 1.64 13.64 10.57
N LEU A 73 2.03 12.39 10.87
CA LEU A 73 3.41 11.92 10.70
C LEU A 73 3.86 12.01 9.24
N ALA A 74 3.04 11.52 8.32
CA ALA A 74 3.35 11.56 6.89
C ALA A 74 3.47 13.00 6.38
N ARG A 75 2.55 13.89 6.77
CA ARG A 75 2.59 15.30 6.42
C ARG A 75 3.85 15.99 6.96
N LYS A 76 4.22 15.71 8.21
CA LYS A 76 5.43 16.26 8.84
C LYS A 76 6.70 15.97 8.04
N HIS A 77 6.75 14.80 7.42
CA HIS A 77 7.92 14.32 6.69
C HIS A 77 7.75 14.37 5.16
N ASP A 78 6.73 15.02 4.64
CA ASP A 78 6.44 15.05 3.20
C ASP A 78 6.52 13.66 2.56
N ALA A 79 5.78 12.72 3.13
CA ALA A 79 5.72 11.33 2.73
C ALA A 79 4.30 10.92 2.37
N HIS A 80 4.17 9.89 1.53
CA HIS A 80 2.88 9.33 1.15
C HIS A 80 2.78 7.87 1.57
N MET A 81 1.55 7.41 1.77
CA MET A 81 1.21 6.04 2.17
C MET A 81 0.05 5.53 1.33
N THR A 82 -0.24 4.23 1.45
CA THR A 82 -1.44 3.60 0.89
C THR A 82 -2.36 3.15 2.01
N PHE A 83 -3.63 3.54 1.92
CA PHE A 83 -4.68 3.10 2.83
C PHE A 83 -5.59 2.11 2.12
N PHE A 84 -5.54 0.85 2.53
CA PHE A 84 -6.45 -0.18 2.04
C PHE A 84 -7.74 -0.13 2.85
N LEU A 85 -8.71 0.58 2.31
CA LEU A 85 -9.99 0.83 2.98
C LEU A 85 -10.86 -0.43 2.98
N SER A 86 -11.40 -0.81 4.13
CA SER A 86 -12.51 -1.75 4.22
C SER A 86 -13.82 -0.99 3.93
N GLY A 87 -14.57 -1.43 2.91
CA GLY A 87 -15.79 -0.74 2.49
C GLY A 87 -16.83 -0.64 3.61
N LEU A 88 -16.88 -1.65 4.50
CA LEU A 88 -17.78 -1.66 5.65
C LEU A 88 -17.53 -0.51 6.64
N TYR A 89 -16.35 0.09 6.63
CA TYR A 89 -16.08 1.25 7.49
C TYR A 89 -16.74 2.54 7.01
N LEU A 90 -17.36 2.51 5.82
CA LEU A 90 -18.27 3.56 5.35
C LEU A 90 -19.75 3.16 5.41
N LEU A 91 -20.05 1.99 5.97
CA LEU A 91 -21.41 1.47 6.15
C LEU A 91 -21.73 1.37 7.65
N PRO A 92 -22.65 2.18 8.19
CA PRO A 92 -23.05 2.08 9.59
C PRO A 92 -23.65 0.70 9.94
N GLU A 93 -23.48 0.24 11.16
CA GLU A 93 -24.01 -1.05 11.60
C GLU A 93 -25.53 -1.18 11.36
N SER A 94 -26.30 -0.11 11.52
CA SER A 94 -27.74 -0.09 11.24
C SER A 94 -28.08 -0.44 9.78
N LYS A 95 -27.10 -0.37 8.87
CA LYS A 95 -27.25 -0.63 7.44
C LYS A 95 -26.54 -1.92 6.99
N LYS A 96 -26.04 -2.73 7.92
CA LYS A 96 -25.25 -3.94 7.62
C LYS A 96 -25.90 -4.90 6.63
N ARG A 97 -27.24 -4.96 6.57
CA ARG A 97 -27.95 -5.81 5.60
C ARG A 97 -27.83 -5.38 4.14
N LEU A 98 -27.23 -4.22 3.85
CA LEU A 98 -26.84 -3.83 2.50
C LEU A 98 -25.63 -4.63 1.99
N TYR A 99 -24.83 -5.21 2.89
CA TYR A 99 -23.73 -6.07 2.53
C TYR A 99 -24.19 -7.53 2.35
N ASP A 100 -23.91 -8.10 1.18
CA ASP A 100 -24.23 -9.48 0.82
C ASP A 100 -22.95 -10.26 0.50
N PRO A 101 -22.23 -10.73 1.55
CA PRO A 101 -20.93 -11.36 1.36
C PRO A 101 -21.05 -12.72 0.67
N PRO A 102 -20.12 -13.05 -0.26
CA PRO A 102 -20.09 -14.37 -0.86
C PRO A 102 -19.98 -15.48 0.19
N ASN A 103 -20.81 -16.51 0.07
CA ASN A 103 -20.83 -17.71 0.93
C ASN A 103 -21.01 -17.45 2.43
N ASN A 104 -21.47 -16.27 2.81
CA ASN A 104 -21.74 -15.89 4.20
C ASN A 104 -23.15 -15.28 4.32
N PRO A 105 -23.78 -15.31 5.49
CA PRO A 105 -25.07 -14.67 5.70
C PRO A 105 -25.03 -13.17 5.41
N ARG A 106 -26.11 -12.63 4.85
CA ARG A 106 -26.27 -11.19 4.57
C ARG A 106 -26.03 -10.36 5.83
N GLY A 107 -25.12 -9.40 5.73
CA GLY A 107 -24.71 -8.53 6.82
C GLY A 107 -23.68 -9.14 7.79
N ALA A 108 -23.22 -10.38 7.53
CA ALA A 108 -22.13 -10.98 8.30
C ALA A 108 -20.81 -10.27 8.02
N SER A 109 -19.92 -10.24 9.02
CA SER A 109 -18.57 -9.71 8.90
C SER A 109 -17.72 -10.25 10.05
N ASP A 110 -16.46 -10.58 9.78
CA ASP A 110 -15.47 -10.94 10.80
C ASP A 110 -14.77 -9.71 11.40
N ILE A 111 -14.98 -8.52 10.81
CA ILE A 111 -14.61 -7.24 11.42
C ILE A 111 -15.85 -6.51 11.90
N GLY A 112 -15.70 -5.67 12.93
CA GLY A 112 -16.82 -4.88 13.46
C GLY A 112 -17.29 -3.82 12.48
N TYR A 113 -18.61 -3.61 12.42
CA TYR A 113 -19.17 -2.40 11.83
C TYR A 113 -18.90 -1.20 12.73
N LEU A 114 -18.75 -0.03 12.14
CA LEU A 114 -18.50 1.20 12.89
C LEU A 114 -19.82 1.87 13.32
N THR A 115 -19.75 2.64 14.39
CA THR A 115 -20.83 3.57 14.77
C THR A 115 -20.95 4.70 13.74
N ASP A 116 -22.06 5.42 13.73
CA ASP A 116 -22.24 6.58 12.87
C ASP A 116 -21.11 7.61 13.04
N GLU A 117 -20.70 7.87 14.29
CA GLU A 117 -19.60 8.78 14.61
C GLU A 117 -18.27 8.34 13.95
N HIS A 118 -17.95 7.06 14.08
CA HIS A 118 -16.71 6.53 13.51
C HIS A 118 -16.75 6.41 11.98
N VAL A 119 -17.91 6.17 11.38
CA VAL A 119 -18.07 6.24 9.92
C VAL A 119 -17.83 7.67 9.42
N LYS A 120 -18.37 8.68 10.10
CA LYS A 120 -18.13 10.09 9.78
C LYS A 120 -16.65 10.46 9.92
N ALA A 121 -16.01 10.00 10.99
CA ALA A 121 -14.56 10.19 11.19
C ALA A 121 -13.73 9.49 10.11
N THR A 122 -14.12 8.29 9.69
CA THR A 122 -13.47 7.56 8.59
C THR A 122 -13.60 8.34 7.28
N LEU A 123 -14.80 8.83 6.94
CA LEU A 123 -15.02 9.69 5.76
C LEU A 123 -14.10 10.91 5.78
N ALA A 124 -14.01 11.60 6.92
CA ALA A 124 -13.16 12.78 7.07
C ALA A 124 -11.66 12.45 6.87
N ASN A 125 -11.18 11.34 7.44
CA ASN A 125 -9.78 10.92 7.32
C ASN A 125 -9.45 10.39 5.92
N VAL A 126 -10.33 9.65 5.28
CA VAL A 126 -10.14 9.20 3.88
C VAL A 126 -10.08 10.40 2.94
N ARG A 127 -10.97 11.38 3.12
CA ARG A 127 -10.94 12.63 2.37
C ARG A 127 -9.62 13.38 2.56
N ARG A 128 -9.20 13.55 3.80
CA ARG A 128 -7.93 14.18 4.16
C ARG A 128 -6.76 13.44 3.56
N ALA A 129 -6.72 12.11 3.67
CA ALA A 129 -5.65 11.28 3.16
C ALA A 129 -5.44 11.50 1.65
N TRP A 130 -6.51 11.47 0.86
CA TRP A 130 -6.38 11.70 -0.57
C TRP A 130 -5.92 13.13 -0.89
N LEU A 131 -6.45 14.14 -0.20
CA LEU A 131 -6.05 15.54 -0.39
C LEU A 131 -4.60 15.82 0.02
N GLU A 132 -4.02 15.02 0.91
CA GLU A 132 -2.61 15.07 1.31
C GLU A 132 -1.70 14.19 0.43
N GLY A 133 -2.22 13.60 -0.65
CA GLY A 133 -1.44 12.88 -1.66
C GLY A 133 -1.35 11.37 -1.47
N HIS A 134 -2.04 10.80 -0.49
CA HIS A 134 -2.07 9.37 -0.22
C HIS A 134 -2.97 8.61 -1.18
N GLU A 135 -2.74 7.31 -1.30
CA GLU A 135 -3.57 6.40 -2.11
C GLU A 135 -4.65 5.74 -1.26
N ILE A 136 -5.84 5.60 -1.84
CA ILE A 136 -6.95 4.83 -1.28
C ILE A 136 -7.16 3.57 -2.13
N GLY A 137 -6.63 2.44 -1.66
CA GLY A 137 -6.88 1.11 -2.20
C GLY A 137 -8.03 0.41 -1.49
N THR A 138 -8.11 -0.92 -1.59
CA THR A 138 -9.16 -1.69 -0.90
C THR A 138 -8.60 -2.83 -0.06
N HIS A 139 -9.22 -3.02 1.11
CA HIS A 139 -9.11 -4.23 1.93
C HIS A 139 -10.42 -5.03 1.91
N PHE A 140 -11.22 -4.81 0.85
CA PHE A 140 -12.52 -5.42 0.61
C PHE A 140 -13.55 -5.05 1.69
N ASN A 141 -14.27 -6.04 2.29
CA ASN A 141 -15.35 -5.73 3.22
C ASN A 141 -15.30 -6.60 4.49
N GLY A 142 -15.87 -7.79 4.48
CA GLY A 142 -16.20 -8.58 5.68
C GLY A 142 -15.05 -9.38 6.30
N HIS A 143 -13.89 -9.48 5.67
CA HIS A 143 -12.64 -10.03 6.21
C HIS A 143 -12.73 -11.51 6.64
N PHE A 144 -13.31 -12.38 5.81
CA PHE A 144 -13.50 -13.79 6.13
C PHE A 144 -12.23 -14.62 5.91
N CYS A 145 -11.47 -14.90 6.97
CA CYS A 145 -10.21 -15.64 6.90
C CYS A 145 -10.37 -17.15 7.05
N GLY A 146 -11.44 -17.60 7.68
CA GLY A 146 -11.65 -19.02 7.98
C GLY A 146 -13.10 -19.46 7.80
N GLY A 147 -13.34 -20.74 8.07
CA GLY A 147 -14.68 -21.32 7.95
C GLY A 147 -15.11 -21.60 6.51
N TYR A 148 -16.37 -21.96 6.33
CA TYR A 148 -16.95 -22.30 5.02
C TYR A 148 -16.94 -21.12 4.04
N GLY A 149 -17.20 -19.92 4.51
CA GLY A 149 -17.28 -18.71 3.70
C GLY A 149 -15.96 -17.97 3.50
N THR A 150 -14.82 -18.62 3.75
CA THR A 150 -13.49 -18.01 3.63
C THR A 150 -13.21 -17.46 2.25
N VAL A 151 -12.53 -16.32 2.19
CA VAL A 151 -12.05 -15.71 0.94
C VAL A 151 -11.08 -16.60 0.15
N ALA A 152 -10.45 -17.57 0.81
CA ALA A 152 -9.55 -18.53 0.16
C ALA A 152 -10.22 -19.36 -0.94
N HIS A 153 -11.53 -19.53 -0.88
CA HIS A 153 -12.30 -20.36 -1.81
C HIS A 153 -13.23 -19.55 -2.71
N TRP A 154 -13.19 -18.25 -2.67
CA TRP A 154 -14.04 -17.41 -3.52
C TRP A 154 -13.66 -17.56 -5.00
N THR A 155 -14.68 -17.69 -5.84
CA THR A 155 -14.53 -17.70 -7.29
C THR A 155 -14.21 -16.30 -7.84
N PRO A 156 -13.73 -16.17 -9.08
CA PRO A 156 -13.56 -14.86 -9.72
C PRO A 156 -14.84 -14.02 -9.73
N ALA A 157 -16.01 -14.62 -9.92
CA ALA A 157 -17.30 -13.92 -9.87
C ALA A 157 -17.63 -13.42 -8.47
N GLN A 158 -17.30 -14.17 -7.43
CA GLN A 158 -17.48 -13.77 -6.03
C GLN A 158 -16.53 -12.63 -5.65
N TRP A 159 -15.28 -12.68 -6.08
CA TRP A 159 -14.35 -11.55 -5.93
C TRP A 159 -14.84 -10.29 -6.67
N ARG A 160 -15.42 -10.46 -7.85
CA ARG A 160 -16.04 -9.32 -8.57
C ARG A 160 -17.18 -8.70 -7.76
N SER A 161 -18.09 -9.52 -7.22
CA SER A 161 -19.17 -9.04 -6.35
C SER A 161 -18.63 -8.29 -5.14
N GLU A 162 -17.62 -8.83 -4.48
CA GLU A 162 -17.00 -8.22 -3.30
C GLU A 162 -16.37 -6.86 -3.61
N ILE A 163 -15.60 -6.76 -4.71
CA ILE A 163 -15.02 -5.49 -5.15
C ILE A 163 -16.11 -4.47 -5.50
N GLN A 164 -17.16 -4.90 -6.20
CA GLN A 164 -18.26 -4.01 -6.57
C GLN A 164 -18.99 -3.48 -5.33
N GLN A 165 -19.20 -4.31 -4.31
CA GLN A 165 -19.80 -3.88 -3.04
C GLN A 165 -18.88 -2.91 -2.30
N ALA A 166 -17.58 -3.18 -2.22
CA ALA A 166 -16.61 -2.25 -1.62
C ALA A 166 -16.64 -0.88 -2.33
N LYS A 167 -16.70 -0.88 -3.67
CA LYS A 167 -16.83 0.36 -4.44
C LYS A 167 -18.16 1.06 -4.18
N ALA A 168 -19.26 0.33 -4.11
CA ALA A 168 -20.58 0.88 -3.87
C ALA A 168 -20.66 1.59 -2.49
N PHE A 169 -20.08 1.01 -1.44
CA PHE A 169 -20.05 1.63 -0.11
C PHE A 169 -19.29 2.98 -0.11
N VAL A 170 -18.28 3.11 -0.94
CA VAL A 170 -17.56 4.38 -1.12
C VAL A 170 -18.36 5.37 -1.98
N LYS A 171 -18.98 4.90 -3.05
CA LYS A 171 -19.65 5.74 -4.05
C LYS A 171 -21.07 6.16 -3.66
N GLU A 172 -21.67 5.50 -2.68
CA GLU A 172 -23.07 5.65 -2.30
C GLU A 172 -23.28 5.85 -0.78
N TRP A 173 -22.24 6.31 -0.06
CA TRP A 173 -22.35 6.48 1.39
C TRP A 173 -23.48 7.47 1.76
N ARG A 174 -23.74 8.48 0.95
CA ARG A 174 -24.86 9.43 1.17
C ARG A 174 -26.21 8.75 1.10
N THR A 175 -26.44 7.96 0.06
CA THR A 175 -27.68 7.18 -0.08
C THR A 175 -27.83 6.17 1.06
N ASN A 176 -26.73 5.50 1.42
CA ASN A 176 -26.76 4.47 2.46
C ASN A 176 -27.01 5.04 3.86
N THR A 177 -26.54 6.25 4.14
CA THR A 177 -26.61 6.86 5.47
C THR A 177 -27.70 7.93 5.60
N GLY A 178 -28.04 8.59 4.49
CA GLY A 178 -28.92 9.76 4.49
C GLY A 178 -28.22 11.05 4.89
N TRP A 179 -26.91 11.06 5.13
CA TRP A 179 -26.15 12.26 5.50
C TRP A 179 -25.85 13.10 4.26
N THR A 180 -26.25 14.38 4.29
CA THR A 180 -26.09 15.31 3.16
C THR A 180 -25.18 16.49 3.47
N ASP A 181 -24.84 16.68 4.73
CA ASP A 181 -24.07 17.82 5.26
C ASP A 181 -22.54 17.58 5.30
N LEU A 182 -22.10 16.35 5.01
CA LEU A 182 -20.68 16.03 4.96
C LEU A 182 -20.09 16.24 3.56
N PRO A 183 -18.83 16.67 3.46
CA PRO A 183 -18.18 16.84 2.16
C PRO A 183 -18.07 15.52 1.39
N SER A 184 -18.21 15.58 0.07
CA SER A 184 -17.93 14.46 -0.83
C SER A 184 -16.48 13.99 -0.70
N LEU A 185 -16.23 12.70 -0.91
CA LEU A 185 -14.86 12.22 -1.16
C LEU A 185 -14.37 12.81 -2.49
N PRO A 186 -13.13 13.34 -2.55
CA PRO A 186 -12.69 14.21 -3.63
C PRO A 186 -12.12 13.45 -4.85
N PHE A 187 -12.53 12.21 -5.07
CA PHE A 187 -12.01 11.34 -6.13
C PHE A 187 -13.12 10.51 -6.77
N ASP A 188 -12.89 10.14 -8.02
CA ASP A 188 -13.64 9.10 -8.74
C ASP A 188 -13.07 7.73 -8.35
N TYR A 189 -13.81 6.97 -7.53
CA TYR A 189 -13.29 5.70 -7.01
C TYR A 189 -13.15 4.60 -8.07
N ASP A 190 -13.84 4.70 -9.19
CA ASP A 190 -13.63 3.81 -10.33
C ASP A 190 -12.25 4.00 -10.98
N LYS A 191 -11.67 5.19 -10.84
CA LYS A 191 -10.32 5.51 -11.30
C LYS A 191 -9.26 5.43 -10.19
N GLU A 192 -9.65 5.74 -8.96
CA GLU A 192 -8.75 5.71 -7.80
C GLU A 192 -8.36 4.29 -7.41
N LEU A 193 -9.32 3.34 -7.46
CA LEU A 193 -9.07 1.96 -7.04
C LEU A 193 -8.28 1.19 -8.10
N ILE A 194 -6.98 1.04 -7.88
CA ILE A 194 -6.06 0.33 -8.77
C ILE A 194 -5.32 -0.83 -8.11
N GLY A 195 -5.64 -1.16 -6.88
CA GLY A 195 -5.02 -2.27 -6.14
C GLY A 195 -5.58 -2.44 -4.74
N GLY A 196 -5.15 -3.51 -4.09
CA GLY A 196 -5.61 -3.85 -2.75
C GLY A 196 -4.79 -4.94 -2.10
N ARG A 197 -5.23 -5.29 -0.88
CA ARG A 197 -4.71 -6.42 -0.12
C ARG A 197 -5.87 -7.26 0.39
N THR A 198 -5.81 -8.57 0.13
CA THR A 198 -6.86 -9.49 0.58
C THR A 198 -6.79 -9.74 2.08
N PRO A 199 -7.94 -10.02 2.72
CA PRO A 199 -7.95 -10.52 4.09
C PRO A 199 -7.03 -11.73 4.26
N CYS A 200 -6.20 -11.70 5.28
CA CYS A 200 -5.29 -12.80 5.65
C CYS A 200 -4.36 -13.26 4.52
N LEU A 201 -4.12 -12.42 3.51
CA LEU A 201 -3.27 -12.75 2.36
C LEU A 201 -3.74 -14.01 1.59
N LEU A 202 -5.05 -14.18 1.42
CA LEU A 202 -5.66 -15.36 0.82
C LEU A 202 -6.40 -15.05 -0.49
N GLY A 203 -6.52 -16.04 -1.37
CA GLY A 203 -7.44 -16.04 -2.50
C GLY A 203 -6.96 -15.35 -3.78
N GLN A 204 -5.69 -15.01 -3.93
CA GLN A 204 -5.14 -14.23 -5.05
C GLN A 204 -5.39 -14.88 -6.42
N ASP A 205 -5.23 -16.19 -6.54
CA ASP A 205 -5.35 -16.87 -7.83
C ASP A 205 -6.70 -16.63 -8.53
N ASN A 206 -7.77 -16.57 -7.75
CA ASN A 206 -9.11 -16.28 -8.23
C ASN A 206 -9.44 -14.78 -8.25
N LEU A 207 -8.74 -13.97 -7.45
CA LEU A 207 -8.88 -12.52 -7.46
C LEU A 207 -8.26 -11.90 -8.72
N LEU A 208 -7.03 -12.27 -9.06
CA LEU A 208 -6.23 -11.57 -10.07
C LEU A 208 -6.89 -11.45 -11.45
N PRO A 209 -7.57 -12.46 -12.01
CA PRO A 209 -8.27 -12.31 -13.28
C PRO A 209 -9.32 -11.20 -13.25
N THR A 210 -10.13 -11.17 -12.20
CA THR A 210 -11.17 -10.15 -12.00
C THR A 210 -10.56 -8.77 -11.74
N ALA A 211 -9.55 -8.69 -10.91
CA ALA A 211 -8.84 -7.45 -10.62
C ALA A 211 -8.25 -6.81 -11.88
N ARG A 212 -7.64 -7.62 -12.75
CA ARG A 212 -7.12 -7.16 -14.04
C ARG A 212 -8.22 -6.59 -14.93
N GLU A 213 -9.35 -7.28 -15.06
CA GLU A 213 -10.49 -6.80 -15.85
C GLU A 213 -11.08 -5.48 -15.31
N LEU A 214 -10.99 -5.26 -14.00
CA LEU A 214 -11.42 -4.02 -13.33
C LEU A 214 -10.37 -2.91 -13.34
N GLY A 215 -9.25 -3.10 -14.04
CA GLY A 215 -8.23 -2.09 -14.22
C GLY A 215 -7.21 -1.97 -13.08
N TRP A 216 -7.10 -2.98 -12.23
CA TRP A 216 -6.06 -2.99 -11.21
C TRP A 216 -4.67 -3.08 -11.83
N ARG A 217 -3.73 -2.37 -11.24
CA ARG A 217 -2.34 -2.31 -11.68
C ARG A 217 -1.41 -3.10 -10.77
N TYR A 218 -1.79 -3.30 -9.50
CA TYR A 218 -1.03 -4.08 -8.54
C TYR A 218 -1.93 -4.89 -7.60
N ASP A 219 -1.33 -5.91 -6.99
CA ASP A 219 -1.87 -6.67 -5.87
C ASP A 219 -0.81 -6.75 -4.76
N ALA A 220 -1.20 -6.47 -3.53
CA ALA A 220 -0.32 -6.49 -2.37
C ALA A 220 -0.60 -7.67 -1.43
N SER A 221 -1.18 -8.75 -1.95
CA SER A 221 -1.75 -9.84 -1.15
C SER A 221 -0.91 -11.11 -1.11
N SER A 222 0.11 -11.28 -1.96
CA SER A 222 0.90 -12.52 -1.97
C SER A 222 1.52 -12.80 -0.61
N PRO A 223 1.41 -14.02 -0.09
CA PRO A 223 1.92 -14.36 1.23
C PRO A 223 3.44 -14.56 1.20
N GLY A 224 4.16 -13.79 2.00
CA GLY A 224 5.59 -14.01 2.24
C GLY A 224 6.50 -13.70 1.05
N GLY A 225 6.64 -12.44 0.68
CA GLY A 225 7.59 -11.99 -0.33
C GLY A 225 9.03 -11.92 0.16
N ARG A 226 9.97 -11.81 -0.80
CA ARG A 226 11.37 -11.55 -0.56
C ARG A 226 11.69 -10.09 -0.93
N GLN A 227 12.74 -9.52 -0.37
CA GLN A 227 13.21 -8.18 -0.74
C GLN A 227 13.98 -8.22 -2.06
N VAL A 228 13.23 -8.43 -3.15
CA VAL A 228 13.71 -8.43 -4.54
C VAL A 228 12.85 -7.53 -5.40
N TRP A 229 13.34 -7.14 -6.58
CA TRP A 229 12.56 -6.31 -7.50
C TRP A 229 11.32 -7.05 -8.01
N PRO A 230 10.14 -6.41 -7.99
CA PRO A 230 8.87 -7.06 -8.27
C PRO A 230 8.73 -7.57 -9.71
N ARG A 231 7.85 -8.58 -9.86
CA ARG A 231 7.37 -9.10 -11.16
C ARG A 231 5.88 -8.85 -11.29
N LYS A 232 5.38 -8.99 -12.50
CA LYS A 232 3.93 -9.08 -12.74
C LYS A 232 3.47 -10.53 -12.67
N THR A 233 2.33 -10.74 -12.01
CA THR A 233 1.60 -12.00 -12.02
C THR A 233 0.27 -11.77 -12.72
N LYS A 234 -0.03 -12.54 -13.76
CA LYS A 234 -1.25 -12.36 -14.58
C LYS A 234 -1.44 -10.93 -15.10
N GLY A 235 -0.34 -10.23 -15.37
CA GLY A 235 -0.35 -8.85 -15.89
C GLY A 235 -0.48 -7.74 -14.84
N ILE A 236 -0.51 -8.07 -13.56
CA ILE A 236 -0.61 -7.16 -12.42
C ILE A 236 0.69 -7.20 -11.64
N TRP A 237 1.21 -6.05 -11.18
CA TRP A 237 2.37 -6.00 -10.31
C TRP A 237 2.10 -6.75 -9.00
N ASP A 238 2.97 -7.70 -8.66
CA ASP A 238 2.94 -8.43 -7.39
C ASP A 238 3.86 -7.70 -6.39
N LEU A 239 3.24 -7.11 -5.36
CA LEU A 239 3.91 -6.26 -4.38
C LEU A 239 3.69 -6.79 -2.95
N PRO A 240 4.24 -7.99 -2.63
CA PRO A 240 3.98 -8.66 -1.36
C PRO A 240 4.69 -7.99 -0.19
N LEU A 241 4.14 -8.14 1.02
CA LEU A 241 4.91 -7.97 2.25
C LEU A 241 6.12 -8.90 2.25
N GLN A 242 7.19 -8.53 2.94
CA GLN A 242 8.51 -9.13 2.77
C GLN A 242 9.03 -9.73 4.07
N ALA A 243 9.76 -10.85 3.94
CA ALA A 243 10.56 -11.36 5.03
C ALA A 243 11.76 -10.44 5.28
N ILE A 244 11.93 -10.02 6.54
CA ILE A 244 12.97 -9.08 6.99
C ILE A 244 13.71 -9.63 8.21
N PRO A 245 14.93 -9.19 8.48
CA PRO A 245 15.67 -9.60 9.66
C PRO A 245 14.87 -9.32 10.95
N PHE A 246 14.87 -10.29 11.86
CA PHE A 246 14.22 -10.14 13.15
C PHE A 246 15.27 -10.11 14.26
N PRO A 247 15.60 -8.95 14.82
CA PRO A 247 16.73 -8.80 15.75
C PRO A 247 16.66 -9.78 16.92
N GLY A 248 17.77 -10.48 17.17
CA GLY A 248 17.87 -11.47 18.23
C GLY A 248 17.22 -12.83 17.91
N ARG A 249 16.74 -13.04 16.68
CA ARG A 249 16.17 -14.32 16.24
C ARG A 249 16.96 -14.89 15.05
N GLY A 250 16.97 -16.22 14.94
CA GLY A 250 17.59 -16.92 13.82
C GLY A 250 16.69 -17.11 12.59
N PHE A 251 15.56 -16.42 12.54
CA PHE A 251 14.61 -16.45 11.43
C PHE A 251 14.13 -15.03 11.08
N GLU A 252 13.64 -14.87 9.88
CA GLU A 252 13.05 -13.61 9.42
C GLU A 252 11.57 -13.52 9.77
N VAL A 253 11.06 -12.30 9.92
CA VAL A 253 9.66 -11.99 10.19
C VAL A 253 9.05 -11.25 9.01
N LEU A 254 7.76 -11.46 8.74
CA LEU A 254 7.07 -10.68 7.73
C LEU A 254 6.97 -9.21 8.17
N SER A 255 7.14 -8.29 7.23
CA SER A 255 7.16 -6.82 7.46
C SER A 255 5.77 -6.24 7.78
N MET A 256 5.14 -6.78 8.83
CA MET A 256 3.78 -6.41 9.27
C MET A 256 3.68 -6.44 10.80
N ASP A 257 2.95 -5.51 11.37
CA ASP A 257 2.72 -5.40 12.81
C ASP A 257 2.08 -6.66 13.41
N TYR A 258 1.13 -7.28 12.71
CA TYR A 258 0.52 -8.53 13.14
C TYR A 258 1.54 -9.66 13.28
N ASN A 259 2.54 -9.73 12.41
CA ASN A 259 3.58 -10.75 12.48
C ASN A 259 4.57 -10.49 13.62
N MET A 260 4.79 -9.22 13.99
CA MET A 260 5.49 -8.89 15.24
C MET A 260 4.71 -9.37 16.45
N LEU A 261 3.42 -9.05 16.52
CA LEU A 261 2.51 -9.52 17.57
C LEU A 261 2.53 -11.05 17.69
N ALA A 262 2.37 -11.76 16.57
CA ALA A 262 2.32 -13.21 16.54
C ALA A 262 3.59 -13.86 17.09
N ASN A 263 4.75 -13.33 16.70
CA ASN A 263 6.05 -13.89 17.11
C ASN A 263 6.51 -13.46 18.51
N GLN A 264 6.01 -12.35 19.02
CA GLN A 264 6.40 -11.84 20.35
C GLN A 264 5.47 -12.32 21.47
N SER A 265 4.16 -12.31 21.23
CA SER A 265 3.16 -12.59 22.26
C SER A 265 2.23 -13.75 21.94
N ILE A 266 2.49 -14.52 20.89
CA ILE A 266 1.61 -15.61 20.43
C ILE A 266 0.17 -15.09 20.25
N ASN A 267 0.03 -14.00 19.52
CA ASN A 267 -1.22 -13.28 19.25
C ASN A 267 -1.93 -12.66 20.47
N SER A 268 -1.29 -12.61 21.64
CA SER A 268 -1.86 -11.89 22.77
C SER A 268 -1.78 -10.38 22.55
N THR A 269 -2.93 -9.73 22.53
CA THR A 269 -3.03 -8.27 22.35
C THR A 269 -2.94 -7.50 23.67
N ASN A 270 -2.87 -8.20 24.80
CA ASN A 270 -2.76 -7.65 26.15
C ASN A 270 -1.80 -8.48 27.00
N ALA A 271 -0.57 -8.62 26.51
CA ALA A 271 0.50 -9.32 27.19
C ALA A 271 1.05 -8.49 28.39
N PRO A 272 1.85 -9.08 29.30
CA PRO A 272 2.44 -8.34 30.42
C PRO A 272 3.27 -7.15 29.98
N ALA A 273 2.95 -5.97 30.48
CA ALA A 273 3.51 -4.68 30.06
C ALA A 273 5.04 -4.56 30.24
N TYR A 274 5.64 -5.32 31.15
CA TYR A 274 7.11 -5.30 31.33
C TYR A 274 7.89 -5.76 30.10
N ARG A 275 7.23 -6.45 29.14
CA ARG A 275 7.82 -6.90 27.88
C ARG A 275 7.78 -5.82 26.79
N TYR A 276 6.90 -4.83 26.90
CA TYR A 276 6.62 -3.86 25.85
C TYR A 276 7.84 -3.07 25.37
N PRO A 277 8.72 -2.54 26.23
CA PRO A 277 9.88 -1.80 25.75
C PRO A 277 10.80 -2.64 24.84
N ALA A 278 11.12 -3.86 25.24
CA ALA A 278 11.97 -4.74 24.46
C ALA A 278 11.31 -5.17 23.14
N TRP A 279 10.02 -5.45 23.13
CA TRP A 279 9.27 -5.81 21.93
C TRP A 279 9.13 -4.65 20.96
N ARG A 280 8.89 -3.43 21.45
CA ARG A 280 8.89 -2.24 20.61
C ARG A 280 10.23 -2.05 19.91
N GLU A 281 11.33 -2.10 20.63
CA GLU A 281 12.68 -1.95 20.06
C GLU A 281 13.00 -3.06 19.04
N GLN A 282 12.61 -4.30 19.32
CA GLN A 282 12.79 -5.42 18.39
C GLN A 282 11.97 -5.22 17.10
N ALA A 283 10.72 -4.80 17.20
CA ALA A 283 9.87 -4.55 16.03
C ALA A 283 10.38 -3.36 15.20
N ALA A 284 10.71 -2.23 15.84
CA ALA A 284 11.31 -1.10 15.16
C ALA A 284 12.65 -1.48 14.50
N GLY A 285 13.49 -2.23 15.20
CA GLY A 285 14.75 -2.75 14.69
C GLY A 285 14.59 -3.66 13.48
N ALA A 286 13.54 -4.48 13.44
CA ALA A 286 13.22 -5.33 12.29
C ALA A 286 12.91 -4.49 11.04
N TYR A 287 12.04 -3.49 11.13
CA TYR A 287 11.72 -2.58 10.02
C TYR A 287 12.94 -1.80 9.55
N ILE A 288 13.75 -1.28 10.47
CA ILE A 288 14.97 -0.55 10.15
C ILE A 288 15.99 -1.47 9.47
N ALA A 289 16.17 -2.70 9.96
CA ALA A 289 17.08 -3.68 9.37
C ALA A 289 16.62 -4.11 7.97
N GLY A 290 15.32 -4.28 7.75
CA GLY A 290 14.76 -4.55 6.43
C GLY A 290 15.02 -3.40 5.45
N PHE A 291 14.80 -2.17 5.88
CA PHE A 291 15.13 -0.99 5.09
C PHE A 291 16.63 -0.93 4.75
N GLN A 292 17.49 -1.06 5.75
CA GLN A 292 18.96 -0.98 5.57
C GLN A 292 19.46 -2.05 4.62
N ARG A 293 18.98 -3.30 4.75
CA ARG A 293 19.39 -4.40 3.87
C ARG A 293 19.12 -4.08 2.39
N ALA A 294 17.92 -3.58 2.07
CA ALA A 294 17.61 -3.19 0.70
C ALA A 294 18.42 -1.96 0.26
N TYR A 295 18.47 -0.93 1.09
CA TYR A 295 19.14 0.33 0.79
C TYR A 295 20.63 0.15 0.52
N GLU A 296 21.32 -0.68 1.28
CA GLU A 296 22.75 -0.92 1.17
C GLU A 296 23.12 -1.95 0.09
N THR A 297 22.15 -2.66 -0.48
CA THR A 297 22.42 -3.76 -1.41
C THR A 297 21.70 -3.61 -2.74
N ASN A 298 20.59 -4.32 -2.97
CA ASN A 298 19.91 -4.40 -4.25
C ASN A 298 18.92 -3.26 -4.53
N ARG A 299 18.68 -2.37 -3.59
CA ARG A 299 17.70 -1.26 -3.70
C ARG A 299 16.28 -1.73 -4.05
N ALA A 300 15.96 -3.00 -3.80
CA ALA A 300 14.57 -3.47 -3.97
C ALA A 300 13.61 -2.63 -3.12
N PRO A 301 12.38 -2.37 -3.61
CA PRO A 301 11.40 -1.62 -2.84
C PRO A 301 11.12 -2.31 -1.51
N PHE A 302 10.87 -1.52 -0.47
CA PHE A 302 10.57 -2.01 0.87
C PHE A 302 9.11 -1.73 1.21
N PHE A 303 8.36 -2.79 1.54
CA PHE A 303 6.93 -2.74 1.83
C PHE A 303 6.66 -3.07 3.29
N VAL A 304 5.87 -2.22 3.97
CA VAL A 304 5.47 -2.39 5.37
C VAL A 304 3.96 -2.33 5.46
N GLY A 305 3.35 -3.34 6.08
CA GLY A 305 1.92 -3.41 6.34
C GLY A 305 1.57 -3.21 7.81
N ASN A 306 0.49 -2.50 8.07
CA ASN A 306 0.09 -2.13 9.42
C ASN A 306 -1.42 -2.13 9.57
N HIS A 307 -1.87 -2.13 10.83
CA HIS A 307 -3.25 -1.94 11.25
C HIS A 307 -3.34 -0.78 12.23
N PHE A 308 -4.48 -0.09 12.29
CA PHE A 308 -4.72 0.94 13.31
C PHE A 308 -5.19 0.29 14.62
N GLU A 309 -4.26 -0.40 15.32
CA GLU A 309 -4.56 -1.18 16.50
C GLU A 309 -3.65 -0.82 17.68
N HIS A 310 -4.22 -0.79 18.88
CA HIS A 310 -3.50 -0.55 20.13
C HIS A 310 -3.00 -1.83 20.82
N TRP A 311 -2.64 -2.85 20.06
CA TRP A 311 -2.14 -4.11 20.62
C TRP A 311 -0.95 -3.88 21.56
N ASN A 312 -0.97 -4.56 22.69
CA ASN A 312 0.08 -4.50 23.70
C ASN A 312 0.47 -3.04 24.07
N GLY A 313 -0.54 -2.24 24.38
CA GLY A 313 -0.32 -0.83 24.77
C GLY A 313 0.11 0.09 23.64
N GLY A 314 -0.06 -0.31 22.37
CA GLY A 314 0.26 0.52 21.21
C GLY A 314 1.72 0.45 20.76
N ILE A 315 2.51 -0.50 21.28
CA ILE A 315 3.95 -0.59 20.99
C ILE A 315 4.27 -0.80 19.52
N TYR A 316 3.38 -1.45 18.75
CA TYR A 316 3.60 -1.67 17.32
C TYR A 316 3.44 -0.39 16.52
N MET A 317 2.50 0.45 16.90
CA MET A 317 2.35 1.79 16.30
C MET A 317 3.53 2.70 16.63
N ASP A 318 4.03 2.62 17.86
CA ASP A 318 5.26 3.33 18.26
C ASP A 318 6.48 2.81 17.50
N ALA A 319 6.59 1.49 17.27
CA ALA A 319 7.67 0.90 16.49
C ALA A 319 7.63 1.33 15.01
N VAL A 320 6.44 1.35 14.42
CA VAL A 320 6.25 1.83 13.03
C VAL A 320 6.60 3.31 12.91
N GLU A 321 6.17 4.14 13.86
CA GLU A 321 6.52 5.58 13.88
C GLU A 321 8.03 5.78 14.03
N GLN A 322 8.69 5.00 14.89
CA GLN A 322 10.14 5.05 15.07
C GLN A 322 10.87 4.69 13.77
N ALA A 323 10.48 3.61 13.10
CA ALA A 323 11.08 3.18 11.84
C ALA A 323 10.81 4.20 10.72
N PHE A 324 9.58 4.67 10.60
CA PHE A 324 9.20 5.70 9.63
C PHE A 324 10.04 6.97 9.80
N THR A 325 10.15 7.45 11.03
CA THR A 325 10.94 8.65 11.36
C THR A 325 12.42 8.45 11.06
N HIS A 326 12.98 7.27 11.36
CA HIS A 326 14.37 6.93 11.03
C HIS A 326 14.61 7.03 9.52
N ILE A 327 13.77 6.41 8.72
CA ILE A 327 13.89 6.41 7.24
C ILE A 327 13.73 7.84 6.68
N ALA A 328 12.76 8.59 7.18
CA ALA A 328 12.54 9.97 6.77
C ALA A 328 13.75 10.86 7.08
N ARG A 329 14.38 10.68 8.23
CA ARG A 329 15.61 11.42 8.60
C ARG A 329 16.79 11.05 7.71
N GLU A 330 16.95 9.79 7.32
CA GLU A 330 18.00 9.41 6.36
C GLU A 330 17.77 10.10 5.00
N ARG A 331 16.54 10.20 4.53
CA ARG A 331 16.17 10.97 3.33
C ARG A 331 16.52 12.46 3.49
N GLU A 332 16.20 13.06 4.61
CA GLU A 332 16.47 14.49 4.92
C GLU A 332 17.98 14.79 4.95
N LYS A 333 18.82 13.80 5.24
CA LYS A 333 20.28 13.89 5.14
C LYS A 333 20.82 13.79 3.71
N GLY A 334 19.98 13.62 2.71
CA GLY A 334 20.34 13.59 1.30
C GLY A 334 20.35 12.19 0.64
N ALA A 335 19.93 11.14 1.34
CA ALA A 335 19.78 9.83 0.74
C ALA A 335 18.60 9.83 -0.28
N ASP A 336 18.79 9.16 -1.43
CA ASP A 336 17.72 8.99 -2.42
C ASP A 336 16.72 7.92 -1.97
N ILE A 337 15.87 8.32 -1.05
CA ILE A 337 14.79 7.53 -0.48
C ILE A 337 13.46 8.16 -0.87
N ARG A 338 12.55 7.36 -1.39
CA ARG A 338 11.21 7.80 -1.80
C ARG A 338 10.16 7.08 -0.96
N MET A 339 9.58 7.80 -0.02
CA MET A 339 8.48 7.34 0.83
C MET A 339 7.17 7.69 0.12
N VAL A 340 6.61 6.72 -0.59
CA VAL A 340 5.54 6.92 -1.56
C VAL A 340 4.41 5.89 -1.37
N SER A 341 3.28 6.11 -2.04
CA SER A 341 2.21 5.12 -2.15
C SER A 341 2.54 4.02 -3.15
N PHE A 342 1.80 2.92 -3.11
CA PHE A 342 1.89 1.88 -4.15
C PHE A 342 1.61 2.43 -5.54
N ARG A 343 0.60 3.29 -5.70
CA ARG A 343 0.30 3.96 -6.98
C ARG A 343 1.53 4.69 -7.53
N GLN A 344 2.16 5.51 -6.72
CA GLN A 344 3.32 6.31 -7.13
C GLN A 344 4.52 5.41 -7.47
N PHE A 345 4.70 4.32 -6.73
CA PHE A 345 5.71 3.32 -7.05
C PHE A 345 5.44 2.60 -8.37
N VAL A 346 4.19 2.19 -8.61
CA VAL A 346 3.79 1.53 -9.87
C VAL A 346 3.91 2.50 -11.06
N ASP A 347 3.63 3.79 -10.87
CA ASP A 347 3.88 4.81 -11.89
C ASP A 347 5.35 4.87 -12.30
N TRP A 348 6.26 4.75 -11.34
CA TRP A 348 7.70 4.67 -11.62
C TRP A 348 8.08 3.35 -12.30
N MET A 349 7.54 2.22 -11.86
CA MET A 349 7.81 0.90 -12.46
C MET A 349 7.35 0.84 -13.93
N ASP A 350 6.20 1.40 -14.24
CA ASP A 350 5.60 1.31 -15.59
C ASP A 350 6.34 2.14 -16.65
N VAL A 351 7.17 3.12 -16.25
CA VAL A 351 7.99 3.86 -17.20
C VAL A 351 9.38 3.26 -17.40
N GLN A 352 9.74 2.24 -16.61
CA GLN A 352 11.04 1.59 -16.77
C GLN A 352 11.07 0.67 -17.98
N LYS A 353 12.22 0.61 -18.65
CA LYS A 353 12.45 -0.33 -19.76
C LYS A 353 12.43 -1.77 -19.24
N PRO A 354 11.82 -2.71 -19.95
CA PRO A 354 11.77 -4.12 -19.51
C PRO A 354 13.15 -4.72 -19.20
N GLU A 355 14.17 -4.42 -19.99
CA GLU A 355 15.53 -4.90 -19.78
C GLU A 355 16.17 -4.32 -18.50
N VAL A 356 15.83 -3.11 -18.10
CA VAL A 356 16.29 -2.52 -16.85
C VAL A 356 15.70 -3.29 -15.66
N LEU A 357 14.40 -3.56 -15.70
CA LEU A 357 13.73 -4.33 -14.65
C LEU A 357 14.24 -5.77 -14.57
N GLU A 358 14.49 -6.42 -15.71
CA GLU A 358 15.09 -7.77 -15.72
C GLU A 358 16.50 -7.77 -15.10
N ASN A 359 17.33 -6.78 -15.39
CA ASN A 359 18.65 -6.64 -14.76
C ASN A 359 18.54 -6.41 -13.25
N LEU A 360 17.63 -5.56 -12.79
CA LEU A 360 17.38 -5.33 -11.35
C LEU A 360 16.95 -6.63 -10.64
N ARG A 361 16.16 -7.48 -11.31
CA ARG A 361 15.70 -8.76 -10.78
C ARG A 361 16.80 -9.83 -10.66
N THR A 362 17.94 -9.64 -11.30
CA THR A 362 19.11 -10.53 -11.11
C THR A 362 19.75 -10.37 -9.74
N LEU A 363 19.50 -9.26 -9.05
CA LEU A 363 20.03 -8.98 -7.72
C LEU A 363 19.14 -9.62 -6.65
N ASP A 364 19.68 -10.64 -5.99
CA ASP A 364 19.01 -11.33 -4.89
C ASP A 364 19.02 -10.49 -3.59
N VAL A 365 18.29 -10.96 -2.58
CA VAL A 365 18.27 -10.35 -1.24
C VAL A 365 19.67 -10.17 -0.70
N GLY A 366 20.02 -8.94 -0.30
CA GLY A 366 21.36 -8.65 0.22
C GLY A 366 22.48 -8.60 -0.82
N GLN A 367 22.17 -8.71 -2.09
CA GLN A 367 23.17 -8.72 -3.17
C GLN A 367 23.36 -7.32 -3.76
N ARG A 368 24.61 -6.86 -3.78
CA ARG A 368 25.01 -5.64 -4.50
C ARG A 368 25.33 -5.96 -5.96
N PRO A 369 25.17 -5.01 -6.89
CA PRO A 369 25.66 -5.20 -8.26
C PRO A 369 27.17 -5.43 -8.26
N ALA A 370 27.64 -6.42 -9.03
CA ALA A 370 29.06 -6.62 -9.27
C ALA A 370 29.64 -5.36 -9.93
N GLY A 371 30.72 -4.80 -9.35
CA GLY A 371 31.32 -3.56 -9.82
C GLY A 371 30.60 -2.27 -9.43
N GLY A 372 29.52 -2.35 -8.62
CA GLY A 372 28.76 -1.21 -8.12
C GLY A 372 27.71 -0.67 -9.10
N TRP A 373 26.91 0.29 -8.64
CA TRP A 373 25.81 0.87 -9.41
C TRP A 373 26.27 1.67 -10.64
N ASN A 374 27.41 2.33 -10.58
CA ASN A 374 27.95 3.10 -11.69
C ASN A 374 28.32 2.27 -12.93
N THR A 375 28.51 0.97 -12.79
CA THR A 375 28.71 0.04 -13.91
C THR A 375 27.45 -0.74 -14.28
N PHE A 376 26.47 -0.77 -13.38
CA PHE A 376 25.21 -1.47 -13.58
C PHE A 376 24.44 -0.91 -14.79
N LEU A 377 23.84 -1.76 -15.60
CA LEU A 377 23.15 -1.42 -16.85
C LEU A 377 24.03 -0.88 -17.99
N ARG A 378 25.35 -0.74 -17.79
CA ARG A 378 26.28 -0.31 -18.85
C ARG A 378 26.80 -1.46 -19.69
N THR A 379 26.80 -2.67 -19.17
CA THR A 379 27.17 -3.88 -19.90
C THR A 379 25.91 -4.50 -20.53
N PRO A 380 25.88 -4.75 -21.85
CA PRO A 380 24.80 -5.51 -22.46
C PRO A 380 24.70 -6.88 -21.77
N SER A 381 23.51 -7.28 -21.39
CA SER A 381 23.27 -8.65 -20.93
C SER A 381 23.65 -9.58 -22.09
N THR A 382 24.72 -10.34 -21.96
CA THR A 382 25.03 -11.42 -22.92
C THR A 382 23.90 -12.44 -22.80
N PRO A 383 23.15 -12.71 -23.86
CA PRO A 383 22.14 -13.76 -23.80
C PRO A 383 22.85 -15.08 -23.45
N PRO A 384 22.22 -15.95 -22.64
CA PRO A 384 22.79 -17.24 -22.33
C PRO A 384 23.12 -17.94 -23.65
N SER A 385 24.39 -18.34 -23.81
CA SER A 385 24.84 -19.12 -24.98
C SER A 385 23.95 -20.35 -25.11
N ALA A 386 23.33 -20.50 -26.28
CA ALA A 386 22.58 -21.70 -26.60
C ALA A 386 23.50 -22.92 -26.43
N PRO A 387 23.02 -24.02 -25.86
CA PRO A 387 23.85 -25.20 -25.72
C PRO A 387 24.33 -25.65 -27.12
N THR A 388 25.63 -25.71 -27.29
CA THR A 388 26.25 -26.25 -28.49
C THR A 388 25.83 -27.70 -28.64
N SER A 389 25.00 -27.96 -29.63
CA SER A 389 24.68 -29.35 -30.05
C SER A 389 25.94 -29.95 -30.61
N THR A 390 26.63 -30.78 -29.83
CA THR A 390 27.64 -31.71 -30.35
C THR A 390 26.94 -32.79 -31.14
N SER A 391 26.91 -32.62 -32.46
CA SER A 391 26.58 -33.72 -33.36
C SER A 391 27.71 -34.73 -33.36
N SER A 392 27.56 -35.84 -32.65
CA SER A 392 28.41 -37.01 -32.84
C SER A 392 27.97 -37.68 -34.12
N SER A 393 28.75 -37.50 -35.18
CA SER A 393 28.72 -38.35 -36.36
C SER A 393 29.32 -39.69 -35.99
N ASN A 394 28.49 -40.75 -35.85
CA ASN A 394 29.00 -42.13 -35.96
C ASN A 394 28.91 -42.54 -37.42
N ALA A 395 30.10 -42.64 -38.03
CA ALA A 395 30.31 -43.41 -39.25
C ALA A 395 30.89 -44.79 -38.84
N ALA A 396 30.25 -45.84 -39.38
CA ALA A 396 30.63 -47.20 -39.76
C ALA A 396 29.59 -48.21 -39.25
#